data_9287558cbfa00c31bdc85923e3e2bfe3
#
_entry.id   9287558cbfa00c31bdc85923e3e2bfe3
#
_cell.length_a   1.000
_cell.length_b   1.000
_cell.length_c   1.000
_cell.angle_alpha   90.00
_cell.angle_beta   90.00
_cell.angle_gamma   90.00
#
_symmetry.space_group_name_H-M   'P 1'
#
loop_
_entity.id
_entity.type
_entity.pdbx_description
1 polymer ?
#
loop_
_entity_poly.entity_id
_entity_poly.type
_entity_poly.pdbx_seq_one_letter_code
_entity_poly.pdbx_strand_id
1 'polypeptide(L)'
;MRNWPAVVPARRAGFFFCTITTERSSMAEPLSAQSAAPSRSDDSARPPRPARFDACASAAPSAPSPHAPHARRRRAHAMRHVLSAAAFGVLGLAAFALAFPEHAPSAVGAIVEDLTGANPHPVVLRRPAAEPLSAVAQLGRALFFDPSLSASGRQSCASCHSPDHAYGPPNDLDVQLGGAALTRPGYRPPPSLMYLYRQPNFSIGPDSSENDDAASVAQQAASAAGVVRAQKTAGSDAAPQLVPQGGMFWDGRADTLQQQAFGPLMNPVEMANASTDDVAHKLANARYAPQFRQLFGPRIFDDARLAVSEAMFAIARYQVEDPSFHPYSSKYDRWLEGDARLTQAELRGLRLFNDPAKANCAGCHLSKPGADGLPPMFTDFQYEALGVPRNRALAQNRNPAFHDLGVCGPFRDDLKTQTQYCGMFATPSLRNVATRRVFFHNGVYHSLDRVLAFYNLRSVDPGRIYPRDASGQVQQYDDIPSAYRANVDVADAPFDRKPGDAPAMTGQDMRDIVAFLNTLTDEKR
;
A
#
# COMPACT_ATOMS: atom_id res chain seq x y z
N MET A 1 5.67 -26.97 -38.55
CA MET A 1 6.89 -26.55 -39.27
C MET A 1 6.68 -25.11 -39.74
N ARG A 2 7.18 -24.10 -39.02
CA ARG A 2 7.37 -22.72 -39.51
C ARG A 2 8.59 -22.16 -38.77
N ASN A 3 9.52 -21.64 -39.56
CA ASN A 3 10.87 -21.21 -39.23
C ASN A 3 10.93 -20.07 -38.19
N TRP A 4 11.84 -20.17 -37.24
CA TRP A 4 12.33 -19.05 -36.42
C TRP A 4 13.67 -18.55 -36.96
N PRO A 5 13.93 -17.25 -37.00
CA PRO A 5 15.21 -16.69 -37.43
C PRO A 5 16.27 -16.75 -36.33
N ALA A 6 17.52 -16.88 -36.78
CA ALA A 6 18.72 -17.06 -35.97
C ALA A 6 19.09 -15.81 -35.15
N VAL A 7 19.57 -16.04 -33.93
CA VAL A 7 20.16 -15.05 -33.04
C VAL A 7 21.61 -14.78 -33.45
N VAL A 8 21.95 -13.50 -33.64
CA VAL A 8 23.30 -13.00 -33.89
C VAL A 8 24.03 -12.82 -32.54
N PRO A 9 25.30 -13.25 -32.38
CA PRO A 9 26.01 -13.06 -31.11
C PRO A 9 26.61 -11.66 -30.98
N ALA A 10 26.40 -11.01 -29.84
CA ALA A 10 26.98 -9.71 -29.50
C ALA A 10 28.46 -9.84 -29.13
N ARG A 11 29.25 -8.88 -29.59
CA ARG A 11 30.71 -8.76 -29.43
C ARG A 11 31.07 -8.44 -27.97
N ARG A 12 32.18 -9.04 -27.51
CA ARG A 12 32.89 -8.76 -26.28
C ARG A 12 33.39 -7.31 -26.23
N ALA A 13 33.12 -6.59 -25.16
CA ALA A 13 33.80 -5.36 -24.76
C ALA A 13 34.75 -5.67 -23.60
N GLY A 14 36.02 -5.22 -23.74
CA GLY A 14 37.10 -5.54 -22.80
C GLY A 14 37.03 -4.70 -21.52
N PHE A 15 37.43 -5.31 -20.43
CA PHE A 15 37.63 -4.65 -19.14
C PHE A 15 39.01 -3.98 -19.11
N PHE A 16 39.05 -2.68 -18.79
CA PHE A 16 40.23 -2.00 -18.31
C PHE A 16 40.23 -1.98 -16.79
N PHE A 17 41.28 -2.55 -16.18
CA PHE A 17 41.61 -2.38 -14.77
C PHE A 17 42.36 -1.05 -14.58
N CYS A 18 41.88 -0.21 -13.69
CA CYS A 18 42.67 0.91 -13.17
C CYS A 18 42.94 0.69 -11.69
N THR A 19 44.19 0.51 -11.37
CA THR A 19 44.77 0.40 -10.03
C THR A 19 44.95 1.79 -9.45
N ILE A 20 44.40 2.07 -8.27
CA ILE A 20 44.71 3.28 -7.52
C ILE A 20 45.39 2.88 -6.22
N THR A 21 46.63 3.36 -6.08
CA THR A 21 47.54 3.27 -4.94
C THR A 21 47.04 4.12 -3.76
N THR A 22 47.19 3.55 -2.58
CA THR A 22 46.99 4.18 -1.27
C THR A 22 48.14 5.09 -0.90
N GLU A 23 47.88 6.31 -0.48
CA GLU A 23 48.78 7.10 0.37
C GLU A 23 48.15 7.38 1.73
N ARG A 24 48.90 7.03 2.75
CA ARG A 24 48.66 7.36 4.17
C ARG A 24 49.26 8.74 4.46
N SER A 25 48.55 9.56 5.20
CA SER A 25 49.20 10.57 6.06
C SER A 25 48.48 10.68 7.41
N SER A 26 49.29 10.70 8.42
CA SER A 26 49.05 10.62 9.85
C SER A 26 49.06 12.00 10.52
N MET A 27 48.66 11.99 11.80
CA MET A 27 48.86 12.99 12.89
C MET A 27 47.72 13.99 13.09
N ALA A 28 47.30 14.38 14.26
CA ALA A 28 47.56 14.05 15.66
C ALA A 28 46.46 14.76 16.51
N GLU A 29 46.15 14.20 17.66
CA GLU A 29 45.45 14.83 18.80
C GLU A 29 46.46 15.70 19.63
N PRO A 30 46.12 16.32 20.77
CA PRO A 30 44.85 16.51 21.52
C PRO A 30 44.70 17.88 22.27
N LEU A 31 43.87 17.89 23.31
CA LEU A 31 43.72 18.80 24.49
C LEU A 31 42.51 19.77 24.42
N SER A 32 41.72 20.05 25.43
CA SER A 32 41.59 19.63 26.84
C SER A 32 40.30 20.26 27.41
N ALA A 33 39.84 19.66 28.47
CA ALA A 33 38.69 20.02 29.30
C ALA A 33 38.68 21.45 29.87
N GLN A 34 37.46 21.96 30.16
CA GLN A 34 37.20 22.51 31.50
C GLN A 34 35.72 22.66 31.79
N SER A 35 35.37 22.25 32.98
CA SER A 35 34.12 22.26 33.70
C SER A 35 33.69 23.65 34.21
N ALA A 36 32.41 23.89 34.32
CA ALA A 36 31.80 24.60 35.46
C ALA A 36 30.27 24.52 35.42
N ALA A 37 29.67 24.01 36.45
CA ALA A 37 28.32 24.33 36.97
C ALA A 37 28.55 24.91 38.38
N PRO A 38 27.55 25.35 39.15
CA PRO A 38 26.15 25.72 38.90
C PRO A 38 25.73 27.04 39.56
N SER A 39 24.51 27.52 39.33
CA SER A 39 23.80 28.24 40.40
C SER A 39 22.28 28.20 40.21
N ARG A 40 21.63 27.82 41.31
CA ARG A 40 20.17 27.90 41.54
C ARG A 40 19.77 29.32 41.84
N SER A 41 18.54 29.70 41.45
CA SER A 41 17.69 30.58 42.23
C SER A 41 16.22 30.27 41.95
N ASP A 42 15.50 29.97 43.03
CA ASP A 42 14.06 29.94 43.18
C ASP A 42 13.44 31.28 42.81
N ASP A 43 12.29 31.29 42.18
CA ASP A 43 11.20 32.09 42.69
C ASP A 43 9.81 31.60 42.20
N SER A 44 8.89 31.66 43.15
CA SER A 44 7.52 31.21 43.17
C SER A 44 6.56 32.22 42.56
N ALA A 45 5.59 31.81 41.74
CA ALA A 45 4.36 32.57 41.56
C ALA A 45 3.15 31.65 41.21
N ARG A 46 2.14 31.71 42.05
CA ARG A 46 0.82 31.09 41.95
C ARG A 46 -0.02 31.69 40.82
N PRO A 47 -0.96 30.91 40.22
CA PRO A 47 -1.93 31.42 39.26
C PRO A 47 -3.15 32.09 39.96
N PRO A 48 -3.86 33.04 39.31
CA PRO A 48 -5.05 33.67 39.85
C PRO A 48 -6.33 32.86 39.64
N ARG A 49 -7.23 32.94 40.60
CA ARG A 49 -8.57 32.33 40.60
C ARG A 49 -9.56 33.15 39.73
N PRO A 50 -10.64 32.52 39.22
CA PRO A 50 -11.64 33.21 38.39
C PRO A 50 -12.63 34.04 39.24
N ALA A 51 -13.05 35.15 38.64
CA ALA A 51 -14.03 36.07 39.20
C ALA A 51 -15.46 35.51 39.09
N ARG A 52 -16.21 35.64 40.18
CA ARG A 52 -17.67 35.48 40.25
C ARG A 52 -18.34 36.72 39.65
N PHE A 53 -19.38 36.50 38.84
CA PHE A 53 -20.36 37.51 38.53
C PHE A 53 -21.69 37.17 39.24
N ASP A 54 -22.17 38.17 40.00
CA ASP A 54 -23.39 38.10 40.77
C ASP A 54 -24.63 38.32 39.90
N ALA A 55 -25.72 37.79 40.45
CA ALA A 55 -27.07 37.80 39.92
C ALA A 55 -27.66 39.22 39.82
N CYS A 56 -28.46 39.48 38.80
CA CYS A 56 -29.48 40.51 38.81
C CYS A 56 -30.85 39.91 38.50
N ALA A 57 -31.83 40.33 39.32
CA ALA A 57 -33.14 39.75 39.47
C ALA A 57 -34.18 40.29 38.47
N SER A 58 -35.14 39.40 38.22
CA SER A 58 -36.57 39.62 38.07
C SER A 58 -37.13 40.68 37.12
N ALA A 59 -37.82 40.20 36.11
CA ALA A 59 -39.08 40.81 35.65
C ALA A 59 -40.02 39.69 35.18
N ALA A 60 -41.16 39.56 35.82
CA ALA A 60 -42.22 38.62 35.46
C ALA A 60 -42.99 39.11 34.21
N PRO A 61 -43.37 38.23 33.32
CA PRO A 61 -44.32 38.56 32.24
C PRO A 61 -45.76 38.27 32.65
N SER A 62 -46.63 39.25 32.36
CA SER A 62 -48.06 39.23 32.49
C SER A 62 -48.72 38.11 31.70
N ALA A 63 -49.80 37.54 32.25
CA ALA A 63 -50.61 36.47 31.69
C ALA A 63 -51.34 36.88 30.41
N PRO A 64 -51.45 35.98 29.41
CA PRO A 64 -52.31 36.18 28.26
C PRO A 64 -53.72 35.57 28.46
N SER A 65 -54.69 36.30 27.96
CA SER A 65 -56.15 35.97 27.95
C SER A 65 -56.46 34.68 27.20
N PRO A 66 -57.58 33.98 27.56
CA PRO A 66 -57.96 32.71 26.99
C PRO A 66 -58.90 32.85 25.79
N HIS A 67 -58.41 32.79 24.57
CA HIS A 67 -59.30 32.51 23.40
C HIS A 67 -58.48 31.81 22.28
N ALA A 68 -58.79 30.57 22.01
CA ALA A 68 -58.92 29.78 20.79
C ALA A 68 -58.23 28.38 20.79
N PRO A 69 -58.92 27.33 21.24
CA PRO A 69 -58.33 25.95 21.17
C PRO A 69 -58.57 25.22 19.83
N HIS A 70 -59.35 25.73 18.89
CA HIS A 70 -59.78 24.97 17.72
C HIS A 70 -58.84 25.05 16.49
N ALA A 71 -58.01 26.07 16.34
CA ALA A 71 -57.13 26.20 15.19
C ALA A 71 -55.82 25.34 15.31
N ARG A 72 -55.32 25.06 16.51
CA ARG A 72 -54.12 24.25 16.73
C ARG A 72 -54.33 22.73 16.48
N ARG A 73 -55.53 22.20 16.78
CA ARG A 73 -55.81 20.76 16.55
C ARG A 73 -55.89 20.42 15.05
N ARG A 74 -56.44 21.29 14.21
CA ARG A 74 -56.52 21.03 12.74
C ARG A 74 -55.15 21.07 12.07
N ARG A 75 -54.23 21.95 12.49
CA ARG A 75 -52.86 21.98 11.95
C ARG A 75 -52.03 20.77 12.39
N ALA A 76 -52.20 20.28 13.63
CA ALA A 76 -51.49 19.10 14.11
C ALA A 76 -51.98 17.80 13.40
N HIS A 77 -53.27 17.68 13.07
CA HIS A 77 -53.78 16.54 12.30
C HIS A 77 -53.33 16.59 10.84
N ALA A 78 -53.37 17.75 10.18
CA ALA A 78 -52.86 17.90 8.81
C ALA A 78 -51.37 17.61 8.72
N MET A 79 -50.56 18.06 9.67
CA MET A 79 -49.13 17.79 9.73
C MET A 79 -48.82 16.30 9.99
N ARG A 80 -49.63 15.62 10.82
CA ARG A 80 -49.49 14.15 11.02
C ARG A 80 -49.81 13.37 9.75
N HIS A 81 -50.83 13.74 9.00
CA HIS A 81 -51.21 13.08 7.73
C HIS A 81 -50.16 13.32 6.64
N VAL A 82 -49.60 14.53 6.56
CA VAL A 82 -48.51 14.84 5.63
C VAL A 82 -47.25 14.08 5.95
N LEU A 83 -46.86 13.99 7.25
CA LEU A 83 -45.73 13.21 7.70
C LEU A 83 -45.93 11.70 7.50
N SER A 84 -47.16 11.18 7.71
CA SER A 84 -47.46 9.76 7.45
C SER A 84 -47.42 9.46 5.94
N ALA A 85 -48.00 10.32 5.08
CA ALA A 85 -47.96 10.14 3.63
C ALA A 85 -46.51 10.21 3.08
N ALA A 86 -45.68 11.11 3.61
CA ALA A 86 -44.27 11.19 3.25
C ALA A 86 -43.49 9.94 3.70
N ALA A 87 -43.77 9.42 4.92
CA ALA A 87 -43.13 8.19 5.40
C ALA A 87 -43.55 6.97 4.56
N PHE A 88 -44.82 6.84 4.18
CA PHE A 88 -45.26 5.77 3.28
C PHE A 88 -44.70 5.89 1.86
N GLY A 89 -44.55 7.12 1.35
CA GLY A 89 -43.90 7.39 0.06
C GLY A 89 -42.43 6.97 0.06
N VAL A 90 -41.70 7.32 1.11
CA VAL A 90 -40.26 6.93 1.28
C VAL A 90 -40.11 5.41 1.44
N LEU A 91 -40.97 4.76 2.22
CA LEU A 91 -40.98 3.30 2.37
C LEU A 91 -41.31 2.58 1.07
N GLY A 92 -42.29 3.11 0.28
CA GLY A 92 -42.62 2.56 -1.03
C GLY A 92 -41.49 2.70 -2.05
N LEU A 93 -40.84 3.87 -2.09
CA LEU A 93 -39.67 4.11 -2.94
C LEU A 93 -38.46 3.26 -2.52
N ALA A 94 -38.23 3.10 -1.22
CA ALA A 94 -37.17 2.24 -0.71
C ALA A 94 -37.41 0.75 -1.03
N ALA A 95 -38.66 0.28 -0.92
CA ALA A 95 -39.07 -1.07 -1.32
C ALA A 95 -38.91 -1.29 -2.83
N PHE A 96 -39.24 -0.30 -3.64
CA PHE A 96 -39.04 -0.34 -5.10
C PHE A 96 -37.56 -0.37 -5.45
N ALA A 97 -36.72 0.45 -4.82
CA ALA A 97 -35.28 0.49 -5.04
C ALA A 97 -34.56 -0.81 -4.61
N LEU A 98 -35.09 -1.49 -3.58
CA LEU A 98 -34.59 -2.82 -3.16
C LEU A 98 -35.01 -3.93 -4.14
N ALA A 99 -36.21 -3.80 -4.76
CA ALA A 99 -36.71 -4.78 -5.72
C ALA A 99 -36.14 -4.57 -7.14
N PHE A 100 -35.81 -3.34 -7.50
CA PHE A 100 -35.37 -2.94 -8.84
C PHE A 100 -34.18 -1.95 -8.73
N PRO A 101 -33.03 -2.37 -8.27
CA PRO A 101 -31.90 -1.47 -7.98
C PRO A 101 -31.42 -0.70 -9.23
N GLU A 102 -31.48 -1.30 -10.41
CA GLU A 102 -31.06 -0.69 -11.68
C GLU A 102 -31.99 0.46 -12.16
N HIS A 103 -33.18 0.57 -11.59
CA HIS A 103 -34.17 1.59 -11.97
C HIS A 103 -34.37 2.67 -10.89
N ALA A 104 -33.68 2.54 -9.77
CA ALA A 104 -33.81 3.49 -8.67
C ALA A 104 -33.15 4.83 -9.02
N PRO A 105 -33.84 5.99 -8.83
CA PRO A 105 -33.18 7.29 -8.90
C PRO A 105 -31.98 7.35 -7.95
N SER A 106 -30.87 7.97 -8.33
CA SER A 106 -29.64 8.04 -7.56
C SER A 106 -29.84 8.52 -6.10
N ALA A 107 -30.74 9.47 -5.89
CA ALA A 107 -31.09 9.94 -4.55
C ALA A 107 -31.79 8.87 -3.68
N VAL A 108 -32.61 8.01 -4.28
CA VAL A 108 -33.26 6.90 -3.55
C VAL A 108 -32.27 5.80 -3.26
N GLY A 109 -31.37 5.51 -4.20
CA GLY A 109 -30.27 4.57 -4.00
C GLY A 109 -29.41 4.97 -2.79
N ALA A 110 -29.01 6.24 -2.70
CA ALA A 110 -28.24 6.76 -1.56
C ALA A 110 -28.99 6.62 -0.22
N ILE A 111 -30.30 6.87 -0.19
CA ILE A 111 -31.12 6.69 1.03
C ILE A 111 -31.19 5.21 1.43
N VAL A 112 -31.36 4.30 0.46
CA VAL A 112 -31.38 2.85 0.71
C VAL A 112 -30.03 2.37 1.26
N GLU A 113 -28.93 2.80 0.65
CA GLU A 113 -27.58 2.54 1.13
C GLU A 113 -27.41 3.01 2.58
N ASP A 114 -27.77 4.27 2.88
CA ASP A 114 -27.67 4.83 4.23
C ASP A 114 -28.50 4.08 5.27
N LEU A 115 -29.70 3.65 4.92
CA LEU A 115 -30.59 2.97 5.87
C LEU A 115 -30.26 1.50 6.06
N THR A 116 -29.78 0.82 5.03
CA THR A 116 -29.66 -0.65 5.01
C THR A 116 -28.24 -1.16 4.94
N GLY A 117 -27.29 -0.34 4.52
CA GLY A 117 -25.91 -0.74 4.22
C GLY A 117 -25.77 -1.57 2.94
N ALA A 118 -26.83 -1.73 2.17
CA ALA A 118 -26.82 -2.48 0.92
C ALA A 118 -26.23 -1.63 -0.22
N ASN A 119 -25.53 -2.28 -1.15
CA ASN A 119 -25.12 -1.61 -2.38
C ASN A 119 -26.34 -1.34 -3.27
N PRO A 120 -26.63 -0.08 -3.62
CA PRO A 120 -27.76 0.24 -4.48
C PRO A 120 -27.54 -0.13 -5.97
N HIS A 121 -26.28 -0.39 -6.35
CA HIS A 121 -25.89 -0.71 -7.72
C HIS A 121 -24.96 -1.94 -7.74
N PRO A 122 -25.48 -3.14 -7.44
CA PRO A 122 -24.67 -4.34 -7.43
C PRO A 122 -24.14 -4.67 -8.83
N VAL A 123 -22.91 -5.19 -8.86
CA VAL A 123 -22.21 -5.58 -10.09
C VAL A 123 -21.88 -7.07 -10.05
N VAL A 124 -21.70 -7.68 -11.21
CA VAL A 124 -21.20 -9.05 -11.31
C VAL A 124 -19.68 -9.00 -11.41
N LEU A 125 -18.99 -9.48 -10.37
CA LEU A 125 -17.53 -9.56 -10.38
C LEU A 125 -17.07 -10.85 -11.07
N ARG A 126 -16.08 -10.72 -11.94
CA ARG A 126 -15.41 -11.85 -12.56
C ARG A 126 -14.26 -12.30 -11.66
N ARG A 127 -14.10 -13.60 -11.49
CA ARG A 127 -13.00 -14.21 -10.74
C ARG A 127 -12.29 -15.26 -11.59
N PRO A 128 -10.97 -15.45 -11.43
CA PRO A 128 -10.30 -16.59 -12.05
C PRO A 128 -10.98 -17.89 -11.60
N ALA A 129 -11.17 -18.84 -12.54
CA ALA A 129 -11.69 -20.14 -12.20
C ALA A 129 -10.70 -20.87 -11.27
N ALA A 130 -11.24 -21.56 -10.26
CA ALA A 130 -10.41 -22.42 -9.41
C ALA A 130 -10.15 -23.74 -10.14
N GLU A 131 -8.98 -23.87 -10.72
CA GLU A 131 -8.52 -25.08 -11.40
C GLU A 131 -7.58 -25.88 -10.47
N PRO A 132 -7.49 -27.20 -10.63
CA PRO A 132 -6.47 -27.98 -9.95
C PRO A 132 -5.07 -27.49 -10.32
N LEU A 133 -4.16 -27.43 -9.33
CA LEU A 133 -2.78 -27.04 -9.58
C LEU A 133 -2.13 -27.92 -10.64
N SER A 134 -1.49 -27.31 -11.62
CA SER A 134 -0.63 -28.01 -12.56
C SER A 134 0.51 -28.74 -11.82
N ALA A 135 1.12 -29.73 -12.45
CA ALA A 135 2.26 -30.44 -11.85
C ALA A 135 3.44 -29.50 -11.55
N VAL A 136 3.61 -28.44 -12.34
CA VAL A 136 4.61 -27.39 -12.08
C VAL A 136 4.24 -26.56 -10.84
N ALA A 137 2.99 -26.16 -10.70
CA ALA A 137 2.53 -25.40 -9.53
C ALA A 137 2.57 -26.25 -8.23
N GLN A 138 2.28 -27.56 -8.33
CA GLN A 138 2.45 -28.50 -7.20
C GLN A 138 3.91 -28.59 -6.75
N LEU A 139 4.85 -28.64 -7.70
CA LEU A 139 6.29 -28.55 -7.41
C LEU A 139 6.60 -27.18 -6.77
N GLY A 140 6.09 -26.09 -7.32
CA GLY A 140 6.25 -24.74 -6.78
C GLY A 140 5.78 -24.61 -5.33
N ARG A 141 4.64 -25.24 -5.00
CA ARG A 141 4.15 -25.35 -3.63
C ARG A 141 5.14 -26.07 -2.72
N ALA A 142 5.69 -27.20 -3.17
CA ALA A 142 6.68 -27.94 -2.39
C ALA A 142 7.94 -27.10 -2.14
N LEU A 143 8.41 -26.34 -3.14
CA LEU A 143 9.55 -25.42 -3.04
C LEU A 143 9.25 -24.26 -2.09
N PHE A 144 8.07 -23.67 -2.15
CA PHE A 144 7.68 -22.52 -1.33
C PHE A 144 7.72 -22.80 0.17
N PHE A 145 7.44 -24.03 0.57
CA PHE A 145 7.45 -24.47 1.97
C PHE A 145 8.73 -25.22 2.37
N ASP A 146 9.73 -25.34 1.49
CA ASP A 146 10.95 -26.11 1.78
C ASP A 146 12.01 -25.26 2.47
N PRO A 147 12.29 -25.47 3.78
CA PRO A 147 13.33 -24.72 4.49
C PRO A 147 14.75 -25.13 4.07
N SER A 148 14.94 -26.32 3.47
CA SER A 148 16.27 -26.80 3.05
C SER A 148 16.89 -25.96 1.95
N LEU A 149 16.05 -25.16 1.23
CA LEU A 149 16.53 -24.25 0.20
C LEU A 149 17.26 -23.02 0.75
N SER A 150 17.22 -22.75 2.05
CA SER A 150 18.00 -21.67 2.67
C SER A 150 19.39 -22.15 3.12
N ALA A 151 20.33 -21.20 3.32
CA ALA A 151 21.62 -21.49 3.93
C ALA A 151 21.50 -21.99 5.38
N SER A 152 20.44 -21.55 6.09
CA SER A 152 20.16 -21.99 7.46
C SER A 152 19.55 -23.38 7.54
N GLY A 153 18.97 -23.91 6.46
CA GLY A 153 18.15 -25.11 6.45
C GLY A 153 16.84 -25.00 7.26
N ARG A 154 16.46 -23.80 7.71
CA ARG A 154 15.33 -23.56 8.63
C ARG A 154 14.36 -22.46 8.17
N GLN A 155 14.62 -21.82 7.04
CA GLN A 155 13.83 -20.72 6.50
C GLN A 155 13.36 -21.04 5.09
N SER A 156 12.06 -20.96 4.86
CA SER A 156 11.42 -21.09 3.54
C SER A 156 10.77 -19.76 3.14
N CYS A 157 10.18 -19.68 1.94
CA CYS A 157 9.37 -18.51 1.54
C CYS A 157 8.24 -18.25 2.55
N ALA A 158 7.56 -19.32 3.01
CA ALA A 158 6.46 -19.25 3.98
C ALA A 158 6.90 -18.73 5.36
N SER A 159 8.20 -18.72 5.70
CA SER A 159 8.71 -18.19 6.96
C SER A 159 8.54 -16.68 7.07
N CYS A 160 8.59 -15.96 5.94
CA CYS A 160 8.41 -14.50 5.86
C CYS A 160 7.08 -14.14 5.18
N HIS A 161 6.52 -15.03 4.37
CA HIS A 161 5.25 -14.88 3.65
C HIS A 161 4.24 -15.93 4.14
N SER A 162 3.71 -15.71 5.35
CA SER A 162 2.82 -16.66 6.02
C SER A 162 1.43 -16.70 5.37
N PRO A 163 0.94 -17.89 4.97
CA PRO A 163 -0.44 -18.03 4.49
C PRO A 163 -1.49 -17.53 5.51
N ASP A 164 -1.23 -17.71 6.81
CA ASP A 164 -2.14 -17.26 7.88
C ASP A 164 -2.22 -15.73 8.00
N HIS A 165 -1.28 -15.00 7.39
CA HIS A 165 -1.17 -13.55 7.41
C HIS A 165 -1.26 -12.95 5.99
N ALA A 166 -2.13 -13.52 5.14
CA ALA A 166 -2.30 -13.11 3.74
C ALA A 166 -0.96 -13.05 2.99
N TYR A 167 -0.12 -14.08 3.16
CA TYR A 167 1.22 -14.16 2.59
C TYR A 167 2.11 -12.94 2.85
N GLY A 168 1.86 -12.26 3.96
CA GLY A 168 2.69 -11.20 4.52
C GLY A 168 3.48 -11.66 5.74
N PRO A 169 4.13 -10.74 6.48
CA PRO A 169 4.91 -11.04 7.66
C PRO A 169 4.10 -11.75 8.75
N PRO A 170 4.64 -12.81 9.40
CA PRO A 170 3.94 -13.56 10.44
C PRO A 170 3.88 -12.83 11.80
N ASN A 171 4.58 -11.72 11.96
CA ASN A 171 4.77 -11.00 13.21
C ASN A 171 4.78 -9.48 12.98
N ASP A 172 5.11 -8.71 14.03
CA ASP A 172 5.16 -7.25 14.05
C ASP A 172 6.58 -6.67 14.03
N LEU A 173 7.60 -7.48 13.66
CA LEU A 173 8.96 -6.97 13.50
C LEU A 173 9.03 -5.99 12.32
N ASP A 174 9.72 -4.88 12.48
CA ASP A 174 9.95 -3.88 11.41
C ASP A 174 10.48 -4.54 10.14
N VAL A 175 11.38 -5.52 10.29
CA VAL A 175 11.91 -6.38 9.23
C VAL A 175 12.10 -7.80 9.74
N GLN A 176 12.05 -8.79 8.86
CA GLN A 176 12.27 -10.18 9.26
C GLN A 176 13.76 -10.47 9.45
N LEU A 177 14.07 -11.45 10.30
CA LEU A 177 15.42 -11.93 10.51
C LEU A 177 15.73 -13.07 9.53
N GLY A 178 16.92 -13.04 8.93
CA GLY A 178 17.40 -14.05 7.99
C GLY A 178 18.90 -14.27 8.09
N GLY A 179 19.50 -14.72 7.00
CA GLY A 179 20.89 -15.14 6.93
C GLY A 179 21.11 -16.56 7.46
N ALA A 180 22.33 -17.09 7.33
CA ALA A 180 22.64 -18.47 7.70
C ALA A 180 22.35 -18.79 9.18
N ALA A 181 22.51 -17.81 10.08
CA ALA A 181 22.22 -17.95 11.50
C ALA A 181 20.81 -17.47 11.92
N LEU A 182 20.02 -16.90 10.99
CA LEU A 182 18.71 -16.26 11.24
C LEU A 182 18.77 -15.08 12.23
N THR A 183 19.89 -14.37 12.25
CA THR A 183 20.13 -13.24 13.16
C THR A 183 20.33 -11.91 12.44
N ARG A 184 20.36 -11.93 11.12
CA ARG A 184 20.57 -10.72 10.30
C ARG A 184 19.24 -10.06 9.98
N PRO A 185 19.02 -8.80 10.38
CA PRO A 185 17.80 -8.09 10.00
C PRO A 185 17.79 -7.84 8.50
N GLY A 186 16.63 -8.04 7.89
CA GLY A 186 16.35 -7.64 6.51
C GLY A 186 16.40 -6.12 6.35
N TYR A 187 16.24 -5.67 5.13
CA TYR A 187 16.30 -4.23 4.82
C TYR A 187 14.92 -3.56 4.80
N ARG A 188 13.88 -4.31 4.42
CA ARG A 188 12.50 -3.85 4.30
C ARG A 188 11.54 -4.93 4.80
N PRO A 189 10.34 -4.58 5.32
CA PRO A 189 9.33 -5.59 5.62
C PRO A 189 8.89 -6.31 4.35
N PRO A 190 8.64 -7.64 4.39
CA PRO A 190 8.12 -8.38 3.25
C PRO A 190 6.76 -7.83 2.84
N PRO A 191 6.53 -7.49 1.57
CA PRO A 191 5.19 -7.20 1.07
C PRO A 191 4.32 -8.47 1.07
N SER A 192 3.00 -8.33 0.99
CA SER A 192 2.12 -9.47 0.73
C SER A 192 2.37 -10.02 -0.66
N LEU A 193 2.31 -11.36 -0.81
CA LEU A 193 2.33 -12.01 -2.12
C LEU A 193 0.92 -12.21 -2.71
N MET A 194 -0.12 -11.68 -2.03
CA MET A 194 -1.50 -11.78 -2.54
C MET A 194 -1.67 -10.97 -3.82
N TYR A 195 -2.40 -11.54 -4.77
CA TYR A 195 -2.85 -10.87 -5.99
C TYR A 195 -1.76 -10.45 -6.99
N LEU A 196 -0.50 -10.85 -6.78
CA LEU A 196 0.62 -10.43 -7.62
C LEU A 196 0.55 -10.93 -9.08
N TYR A 197 -0.32 -11.90 -9.39
CA TYR A 197 -0.57 -12.32 -10.77
C TYR A 197 -1.13 -11.18 -11.66
N ARG A 198 -1.68 -10.12 -11.05
CA ARG A 198 -2.17 -8.92 -11.73
C ARG A 198 -1.13 -7.79 -11.83
N GLN A 199 -0.01 -7.95 -11.15
CA GLN A 199 1.04 -6.92 -11.17
C GLN A 199 1.63 -6.81 -12.57
N PRO A 200 1.62 -5.63 -13.24
CA PRO A 200 2.27 -5.45 -14.52
C PRO A 200 3.80 -5.50 -14.38
N ASN A 201 4.49 -5.73 -15.48
CA ASN A 201 5.94 -5.57 -15.54
C ASN A 201 6.31 -4.10 -15.28
N PHE A 202 7.51 -3.88 -14.73
CA PHE A 202 7.98 -2.51 -14.50
C PHE A 202 8.09 -1.73 -15.82
N SER A 203 7.62 -0.49 -15.79
CA SER A 203 7.74 0.44 -16.90
C SER A 203 7.76 1.88 -16.39
N ILE A 204 8.14 2.82 -17.23
CA ILE A 204 7.93 4.25 -17.02
C ILE A 204 6.91 4.69 -18.06
N GLY A 205 5.76 5.11 -17.61
CA GLY A 205 4.62 5.46 -18.45
C GLY A 205 3.94 6.75 -18.01
N PRO A 206 2.94 7.23 -18.76
CA PRO A 206 2.17 8.41 -18.36
C PRO A 206 1.45 8.16 -17.05
N ASP A 207 1.34 9.21 -16.25
CA ASP A 207 0.50 9.23 -15.07
C ASP A 207 -0.97 9.06 -15.47
N SER A 208 -1.62 8.05 -14.92
CA SER A 208 -3.03 7.71 -15.20
C SER A 208 -3.93 7.85 -13.96
N SER A 209 -3.39 8.35 -12.84
CA SER A 209 -4.08 8.39 -11.56
C SER A 209 -5.32 9.28 -11.53
N GLU A 210 -5.40 10.29 -12.38
CA GLU A 210 -6.45 11.30 -12.26
C GLU A 210 -7.76 10.99 -13.01
N ASN A 211 -7.82 10.08 -13.99
CA ASN A 211 -8.99 10.02 -14.88
C ASN A 211 -9.43 8.66 -15.42
N ASP A 212 -8.78 7.56 -15.13
CA ASP A 212 -9.18 6.28 -15.74
C ASP A 212 -9.88 5.36 -14.73
N ASP A 213 -11.19 5.16 -14.95
CA ASP A 213 -11.92 4.01 -14.42
C ASP A 213 -11.10 2.74 -14.73
N ALA A 214 -10.52 2.13 -13.71
CA ALA A 214 -9.69 0.92 -13.65
C ALA A 214 -9.50 0.16 -14.99
N ALA A 215 -8.79 0.78 -15.93
CA ALA A 215 -8.47 0.17 -17.22
C ALA A 215 -7.52 -1.02 -17.03
N SER A 216 -7.68 -2.07 -17.82
CA SER A 216 -6.72 -3.18 -17.81
C SER A 216 -5.32 -2.67 -18.21
N VAL A 217 -4.25 -3.34 -17.73
CA VAL A 217 -2.86 -2.98 -18.07
C VAL A 217 -2.65 -2.87 -19.59
N ALA A 218 -3.32 -3.72 -20.38
CA ALA A 218 -3.30 -3.64 -21.84
C ALA A 218 -4.01 -2.38 -22.36
N GLN A 219 -5.08 -1.93 -21.71
CA GLN A 219 -5.77 -0.68 -22.03
C GLN A 219 -4.97 0.53 -21.56
N GLN A 220 -4.29 0.47 -20.42
CA GLN A 220 -3.36 1.51 -19.96
C GLN A 220 -2.20 1.68 -20.92
N ALA A 221 -1.60 0.59 -21.41
CA ALA A 221 -0.56 0.63 -22.44
C ALA A 221 -1.07 1.15 -23.79
N ALA A 222 -2.32 0.82 -24.16
CA ALA A 222 -2.94 1.31 -25.39
C ALA A 222 -3.39 2.78 -25.25
N SER A 223 -3.92 3.19 -24.09
CA SER A 223 -4.28 4.58 -23.81
C SER A 223 -3.03 5.46 -23.68
N ALA A 224 -1.95 4.99 -23.09
CA ALA A 224 -0.66 5.69 -23.07
C ALA A 224 -0.18 6.03 -24.47
N ALA A 225 -0.22 5.07 -25.41
CA ALA A 225 0.10 5.30 -26.81
C ALA A 225 -0.91 6.25 -27.49
N GLY A 226 -2.18 6.21 -27.09
CA GLY A 226 -3.26 7.07 -27.56
C GLY A 226 -3.15 8.50 -27.05
N VAL A 227 -2.84 8.69 -25.75
CA VAL A 227 -2.66 10.01 -25.11
C VAL A 227 -1.47 10.74 -25.70
N VAL A 228 -0.32 10.08 -25.87
CA VAL A 228 0.84 10.67 -26.55
C VAL A 228 0.50 11.09 -27.98
N ARG A 229 -0.34 10.34 -28.69
CA ARG A 229 -0.79 10.67 -30.03
C ARG A 229 -1.81 11.81 -30.05
N ALA A 230 -2.76 11.82 -29.11
CA ALA A 230 -3.78 12.87 -28.99
C ALA A 230 -3.18 14.21 -28.54
N GLN A 231 -2.20 14.21 -27.63
CA GLN A 231 -1.49 15.43 -27.22
C GLN A 231 -0.65 16.02 -28.35
N LYS A 232 -0.01 15.20 -29.18
CA LYS A 232 0.67 15.66 -30.38
C LYS A 232 -0.26 16.31 -31.41
N THR A 233 -1.52 15.86 -31.47
CA THR A 233 -2.54 16.41 -32.38
C THR A 233 -3.29 17.61 -31.80
N ALA A 234 -3.40 17.72 -30.48
CA ALA A 234 -4.12 18.81 -29.78
C ALA A 234 -3.27 20.06 -29.51
N GLY A 235 -1.97 20.04 -29.80
CA GLY A 235 -1.12 21.21 -29.64
C GLY A 235 -0.87 21.65 -28.20
N SER A 236 -1.10 20.77 -27.21
CA SER A 236 -0.70 21.06 -25.83
C SER A 236 0.80 20.83 -25.66
N ASP A 237 1.54 21.89 -25.35
CA ASP A 237 3.01 21.86 -25.20
C ASP A 237 3.49 21.17 -23.91
N ALA A 238 2.58 20.71 -23.04
CA ALA A 238 2.93 19.95 -21.85
C ALA A 238 3.14 18.47 -22.20
N ALA A 239 4.38 18.00 -22.15
CA ALA A 239 4.68 16.57 -22.23
C ALA A 239 3.99 15.86 -21.03
N PRO A 240 3.40 14.65 -21.26
CA PRO A 240 2.81 13.90 -20.15
C PRO A 240 3.87 13.63 -19.09
N GLN A 241 3.51 13.80 -17.84
CA GLN A 241 4.36 13.39 -16.73
C GLN A 241 4.53 11.88 -16.80
N LEU A 242 5.78 11.43 -16.85
CA LEU A 242 6.10 10.02 -16.86
C LEU A 242 6.43 9.56 -15.44
N VAL A 243 5.75 8.50 -14.99
CA VAL A 243 5.90 7.93 -13.65
C VAL A 243 6.30 6.47 -13.73
N PRO A 244 7.06 5.94 -12.75
CA PRO A 244 7.29 4.51 -12.61
C PRO A 244 5.98 3.79 -12.30
N GLN A 245 5.81 2.57 -12.85
CA GLN A 245 4.64 1.72 -12.60
C GLN A 245 4.98 0.25 -12.78
N GLY A 246 4.24 -0.63 -12.09
CA GLY A 246 4.44 -2.08 -12.16
C GLY A 246 5.72 -2.56 -11.48
N GLY A 247 6.12 -3.80 -11.81
CA GLY A 247 7.27 -4.46 -11.19
C GLY A 247 6.97 -5.02 -9.80
N MET A 248 7.90 -5.80 -9.29
CA MET A 248 7.82 -6.47 -7.99
C MET A 248 8.78 -5.81 -6.99
N PHE A 249 8.61 -6.11 -5.70
CA PHE A 249 9.23 -5.43 -4.56
C PHE A 249 8.69 -4.00 -4.36
N TRP A 250 9.23 -3.30 -3.35
CA TRP A 250 8.87 -1.92 -3.05
C TRP A 250 9.43 -0.91 -4.06
N ASP A 251 10.36 -1.33 -4.92
CA ASP A 251 11.12 -0.49 -5.86
C ASP A 251 11.02 -0.96 -7.32
N GLY A 252 10.23 -1.99 -7.61
CA GLY A 252 10.00 -2.46 -8.96
C GLY A 252 11.21 -3.12 -9.65
N ARG A 253 12.24 -3.54 -8.89
CA ARG A 253 13.50 -4.07 -9.44
C ARG A 253 13.40 -5.45 -10.10
N ALA A 254 12.25 -6.09 -10.04
CA ALA A 254 11.99 -7.34 -10.76
C ALA A 254 10.70 -7.22 -11.56
N ASP A 255 10.70 -7.70 -12.81
CA ASP A 255 9.56 -7.58 -13.71
C ASP A 255 8.53 -8.69 -13.53
N THR A 256 8.97 -9.88 -13.12
CA THR A 256 8.13 -11.08 -13.03
C THR A 256 8.23 -11.76 -11.68
N LEU A 257 7.21 -12.56 -11.32
CA LEU A 257 7.24 -13.39 -10.11
C LEU A 257 8.44 -14.36 -10.10
N GLN A 258 8.83 -14.90 -11.26
CA GLN A 258 9.99 -15.77 -11.40
C GLN A 258 11.28 -15.03 -11.05
N GLN A 259 11.48 -13.82 -11.58
CA GLN A 259 12.64 -12.99 -11.29
C GLN A 259 12.63 -12.53 -9.83
N GLN A 260 11.46 -12.18 -9.30
CA GLN A 260 11.29 -11.76 -7.91
C GLN A 260 11.73 -12.86 -6.93
N ALA A 261 11.32 -14.11 -7.14
CA ALA A 261 11.60 -15.24 -6.24
C ALA A 261 13.11 -15.55 -6.12
N PHE A 262 13.90 -15.20 -7.13
CA PHE A 262 15.37 -15.36 -7.10
C PHE A 262 16.04 -14.40 -6.08
N GLY A 263 15.50 -13.19 -5.91
CA GLY A 263 16.08 -12.19 -5.02
C GLY A 263 16.27 -12.69 -3.58
N PRO A 264 15.21 -13.05 -2.84
CA PRO A 264 15.28 -13.56 -1.47
C PRO A 264 16.14 -14.82 -1.33
N LEU A 265 16.15 -15.68 -2.36
CA LEU A 265 16.93 -16.92 -2.36
C LEU A 265 18.43 -16.65 -2.17
N MET A 266 18.94 -15.61 -2.82
CA MET A 266 20.37 -15.25 -2.80
C MET A 266 20.71 -14.15 -1.80
N ASN A 267 19.73 -13.39 -1.30
CA ASN A 267 19.96 -12.25 -0.43
C ASN A 267 20.62 -12.68 0.90
N PRO A 268 21.80 -12.13 1.26
CA PRO A 268 22.55 -12.55 2.45
C PRO A 268 21.87 -12.25 3.79
N VAL A 269 20.83 -11.42 3.81
CA VAL A 269 20.02 -11.14 5.01
C VAL A 269 18.66 -11.85 4.98
N GLU A 270 18.40 -12.68 3.96
CA GLU A 270 17.20 -13.49 3.80
C GLU A 270 17.59 -14.97 3.75
N MET A 271 17.42 -15.69 2.64
CA MET A 271 17.74 -17.13 2.55
C MET A 271 19.25 -17.42 2.40
N ALA A 272 20.07 -16.45 1.98
CA ALA A 272 21.53 -16.39 2.11
C ALA A 272 22.30 -17.54 1.44
N ASN A 273 21.82 -18.10 0.32
CA ASN A 273 22.60 -19.08 -0.42
C ASN A 273 23.87 -18.45 -1.01
N ALA A 274 24.95 -19.23 -1.04
CA ALA A 274 26.25 -18.74 -1.49
C ALA A 274 26.33 -18.62 -3.03
N SER A 275 25.64 -19.49 -3.77
CA SER A 275 25.65 -19.52 -5.24
C SER A 275 24.44 -20.26 -5.79
N THR A 276 24.23 -20.13 -7.10
CA THR A 276 23.23 -20.95 -7.85
C THR A 276 23.59 -22.42 -7.82
N ASP A 277 24.88 -22.77 -7.80
CA ASP A 277 25.34 -24.17 -7.69
C ASP A 277 24.95 -24.78 -6.34
N ASP A 278 25.06 -24.03 -5.23
CA ASP A 278 24.60 -24.44 -3.90
C ASP A 278 23.09 -24.74 -3.91
N VAL A 279 22.29 -23.86 -4.52
CA VAL A 279 20.85 -24.07 -4.63
C VAL A 279 20.53 -25.27 -5.52
N ALA A 280 21.18 -25.42 -6.68
CA ALA A 280 20.96 -26.55 -7.59
C ALA A 280 21.33 -27.89 -6.92
N HIS A 281 22.38 -27.91 -6.12
CA HIS A 281 22.74 -29.07 -5.31
C HIS A 281 21.66 -29.43 -4.27
N LYS A 282 21.08 -28.46 -3.59
CA LYS A 282 19.95 -28.67 -2.67
C LYS A 282 18.73 -29.20 -3.39
N LEU A 283 18.38 -28.64 -4.56
CA LEU A 283 17.27 -29.09 -5.40
C LEU A 283 17.48 -30.55 -5.86
N ALA A 284 18.69 -30.91 -6.30
CA ALA A 284 19.02 -32.26 -6.79
C ALA A 284 18.92 -33.35 -5.70
N ASN A 285 19.08 -32.96 -4.42
CA ASN A 285 19.00 -33.85 -3.27
C ASN A 285 17.65 -33.77 -2.51
N ALA A 286 16.73 -32.90 -2.95
CA ALA A 286 15.43 -32.75 -2.33
C ALA A 286 14.49 -33.91 -2.67
N ARG A 287 13.51 -34.18 -1.80
CA ARG A 287 12.51 -35.24 -1.98
C ARG A 287 11.72 -35.14 -3.30
N TYR A 288 11.61 -33.94 -3.86
CA TYR A 288 10.90 -33.66 -5.12
C TYR A 288 11.84 -33.65 -6.35
N ALA A 289 13.12 -34.01 -6.22
CA ALA A 289 14.04 -34.08 -7.35
C ALA A 289 13.60 -35.03 -8.48
N PRO A 290 12.95 -36.18 -8.20
CA PRO A 290 12.38 -37.00 -9.26
C PRO A 290 11.30 -36.28 -10.07
N GLN A 291 10.39 -35.55 -9.39
CA GLN A 291 9.35 -34.76 -10.07
C GLN A 291 10.00 -33.64 -10.90
N PHE A 292 11.06 -33.02 -10.39
CA PHE A 292 11.81 -31.98 -11.10
C PHE A 292 12.38 -32.50 -12.42
N ARG A 293 13.00 -33.72 -12.40
CA ARG A 293 13.52 -34.38 -13.60
C ARG A 293 12.40 -34.78 -14.58
N GLN A 294 11.26 -35.17 -14.06
CA GLN A 294 10.09 -35.52 -14.89
C GLN A 294 9.56 -34.30 -15.66
N LEU A 295 9.51 -33.14 -15.03
CA LEU A 295 8.96 -31.92 -15.61
C LEU A 295 9.93 -31.21 -16.56
N PHE A 296 11.20 -31.15 -16.21
CA PHE A 296 12.20 -30.32 -16.90
C PHE A 296 13.31 -31.13 -17.59
N GLY A 297 13.21 -32.43 -17.54
CA GLY A 297 14.16 -33.35 -18.20
C GLY A 297 15.17 -34.00 -17.25
N PRO A 298 15.66 -35.19 -17.59
CA PRO A 298 16.50 -35.99 -16.69
C PRO A 298 17.84 -35.34 -16.34
N ARG A 299 18.33 -34.41 -17.16
CA ARG A 299 19.61 -33.71 -16.99
C ARG A 299 19.44 -32.27 -16.49
N ILE A 300 18.29 -31.91 -15.94
CA ILE A 300 18.01 -30.52 -15.49
C ILE A 300 19.05 -30.01 -14.49
N PHE A 301 19.63 -30.87 -13.66
CA PHE A 301 20.61 -30.48 -12.66
C PHE A 301 22.04 -30.41 -13.18
N ASP A 302 22.30 -30.74 -14.47
CA ASP A 302 23.59 -30.56 -15.12
C ASP A 302 23.88 -29.07 -15.39
N ASP A 303 22.83 -28.22 -15.44
CA ASP A 303 22.93 -26.76 -15.52
C ASP A 303 22.26 -26.13 -14.30
N ALA A 304 23.09 -25.62 -13.38
CA ALA A 304 22.62 -25.02 -12.14
C ALA A 304 21.74 -23.79 -12.36
N ARG A 305 22.05 -22.97 -13.36
CA ARG A 305 21.26 -21.75 -13.66
C ARG A 305 19.88 -22.11 -14.19
N LEU A 306 19.81 -23.09 -15.08
CA LEU A 306 18.54 -23.58 -15.60
C LEU A 306 17.71 -24.21 -14.48
N ALA A 307 18.31 -25.07 -13.65
CA ALA A 307 17.61 -25.71 -12.54
C ALA A 307 17.02 -24.68 -11.56
N VAL A 308 17.77 -23.65 -11.21
CA VAL A 308 17.27 -22.57 -10.32
C VAL A 308 16.21 -21.75 -11.03
N SER A 309 16.36 -21.43 -12.32
CA SER A 309 15.36 -20.71 -13.10
C SER A 309 14.02 -21.43 -13.13
N GLU A 310 14.03 -22.76 -13.37
CA GLU A 310 12.82 -23.59 -13.38
C GLU A 310 12.19 -23.74 -11.98
N ALA A 311 13.02 -23.76 -10.92
CA ALA A 311 12.51 -23.72 -9.55
C ALA A 311 11.75 -22.40 -9.27
N MET A 312 12.30 -21.26 -9.69
CA MET A 312 11.64 -19.96 -9.54
C MET A 312 10.38 -19.86 -10.40
N PHE A 313 10.41 -20.42 -11.62
CA PHE A 313 9.22 -20.54 -12.47
C PHE A 313 8.13 -21.36 -11.77
N ALA A 314 8.47 -22.50 -11.18
CA ALA A 314 7.52 -23.32 -10.46
C ALA A 314 6.90 -22.58 -9.26
N ILE A 315 7.69 -21.83 -8.48
CA ILE A 315 7.19 -20.99 -7.39
C ILE A 315 6.26 -19.89 -7.92
N ALA A 316 6.59 -19.26 -9.05
CA ALA A 316 5.72 -18.27 -9.70
C ALA A 316 4.39 -18.92 -10.15
N ARG A 317 4.42 -20.10 -10.74
CA ARG A 317 3.22 -20.85 -11.13
C ARG A 317 2.33 -21.18 -9.93
N TYR A 318 2.91 -21.56 -8.79
CA TYR A 318 2.17 -21.79 -7.56
C TYR A 318 1.42 -20.52 -7.11
N GLN A 319 2.06 -19.36 -7.13
CA GLN A 319 1.43 -18.09 -6.75
C GLN A 319 0.32 -17.65 -7.72
N VAL A 320 0.42 -18.03 -9.00
CA VAL A 320 -0.59 -17.69 -10.02
C VAL A 320 -1.78 -18.64 -9.98
N GLU A 321 -1.54 -19.95 -9.72
CA GLU A 321 -2.58 -20.97 -9.84
C GLU A 321 -3.31 -21.28 -8.54
N ASP A 322 -2.65 -21.10 -7.37
CA ASP A 322 -3.29 -21.44 -6.10
C ASP A 322 -4.27 -20.33 -5.68
N PRO A 323 -5.59 -20.66 -5.55
CA PRO A 323 -6.61 -19.67 -5.21
C PRO A 323 -6.38 -18.97 -3.87
N SER A 324 -5.52 -19.51 -2.99
CA SER A 324 -5.20 -18.88 -1.71
C SER A 324 -4.45 -17.55 -1.86
N PHE A 325 -3.80 -17.31 -3.00
CA PHE A 325 -3.15 -16.02 -3.29
C PHE A 325 -4.12 -14.97 -3.86
N HIS A 326 -5.33 -15.35 -4.27
CA HIS A 326 -6.30 -14.42 -4.88
C HIS A 326 -7.75 -14.86 -4.67
N PRO A 327 -8.20 -14.97 -3.40
CA PRO A 327 -9.51 -15.54 -3.07
C PRO A 327 -10.69 -14.64 -3.46
N TYR A 328 -10.53 -13.33 -3.54
CA TYR A 328 -11.58 -12.35 -3.83
C TYR A 328 -12.87 -12.59 -3.01
N SER A 329 -12.72 -12.80 -1.73
CA SER A 329 -13.80 -13.18 -0.82
C SER A 329 -14.08 -12.16 0.27
N SER A 330 -13.53 -10.95 0.15
CA SER A 330 -13.67 -9.91 1.15
C SER A 330 -15.15 -9.47 1.32
N LYS A 331 -15.46 -8.92 2.49
CA LYS A 331 -16.80 -8.34 2.72
C LYS A 331 -17.12 -7.26 1.68
N TYR A 332 -16.12 -6.48 1.26
CA TYR A 332 -16.30 -5.44 0.24
C TYR A 332 -16.62 -6.03 -1.14
N ASP A 333 -15.95 -7.12 -1.57
CA ASP A 333 -16.28 -7.80 -2.82
C ASP A 333 -17.74 -8.29 -2.82
N ARG A 334 -18.19 -8.91 -1.73
CA ARG A 334 -19.57 -9.35 -1.58
C ARG A 334 -20.56 -8.19 -1.50
N TRP A 335 -20.16 -7.05 -0.93
CA TRP A 335 -20.99 -5.84 -0.95
C TRP A 335 -21.13 -5.29 -2.37
N LEU A 336 -20.07 -5.28 -3.16
CA LEU A 336 -20.12 -4.90 -4.57
C LEU A 336 -21.12 -5.77 -5.35
N GLU A 337 -21.23 -7.05 -5.03
CA GLU A 337 -22.19 -8.00 -5.65
C GLU A 337 -23.59 -7.96 -5.04
N GLY A 338 -23.82 -7.19 -3.98
CA GLY A 338 -25.10 -7.12 -3.28
C GLY A 338 -25.31 -8.22 -2.23
N ASP A 339 -24.32 -9.12 -2.02
CA ASP A 339 -24.40 -10.27 -1.12
C ASP A 339 -24.01 -9.95 0.33
N ALA A 340 -23.53 -8.73 0.60
CA ALA A 340 -23.19 -8.27 1.95
C ALA A 340 -23.72 -6.85 2.19
N ARG A 341 -23.73 -6.46 3.47
CA ARG A 341 -24.09 -5.11 3.91
C ARG A 341 -22.94 -4.48 4.67
N LEU A 342 -22.68 -3.20 4.40
CA LEU A 342 -21.73 -2.41 5.19
C LEU A 342 -22.45 -1.79 6.39
N THR A 343 -21.77 -1.71 7.51
CA THR A 343 -22.21 -0.92 8.66
C THR A 343 -22.12 0.57 8.35
N GLN A 344 -22.77 1.41 9.15
CA GLN A 344 -22.71 2.86 8.97
C GLN A 344 -21.27 3.42 9.05
N ALA A 345 -20.42 2.84 9.90
CA ALA A 345 -19.01 3.23 10.01
C ALA A 345 -18.24 2.85 8.74
N GLU A 346 -18.44 1.63 8.22
CA GLU A 346 -17.81 1.15 6.99
C GLU A 346 -18.23 1.97 5.77
N LEU A 347 -19.52 2.35 5.66
CA LEU A 347 -20.03 3.22 4.59
C LEU A 347 -19.44 4.63 4.65
N ARG A 348 -19.41 5.23 5.85
CA ARG A 348 -18.75 6.54 5.98
C ARG A 348 -17.27 6.44 5.63
N GLY A 349 -16.60 5.37 6.05
CA GLY A 349 -15.21 5.09 5.71
C GLY A 349 -14.99 4.95 4.20
N LEU A 350 -15.86 4.21 3.50
CA LEU A 350 -15.82 4.07 2.04
C LEU A 350 -15.96 5.43 1.33
N ARG A 351 -16.91 6.26 1.80
CA ARG A 351 -17.13 7.60 1.22
C ARG A 351 -15.92 8.51 1.44
N LEU A 352 -15.38 8.52 2.65
CA LEU A 352 -14.17 9.29 2.98
C LEU A 352 -12.95 8.82 2.18
N PHE A 353 -12.82 7.51 1.99
CA PHE A 353 -11.77 6.90 1.19
C PHE A 353 -11.80 7.38 -0.27
N ASN A 354 -13.02 7.58 -0.82
CA ASN A 354 -13.25 8.02 -2.19
C ASN A 354 -13.43 9.56 -2.33
N ASP A 355 -13.39 10.32 -1.25
CA ASP A 355 -13.61 11.78 -1.30
C ASP A 355 -12.30 12.50 -1.65
N PRO A 356 -12.16 13.05 -2.89
CA PRO A 356 -10.94 13.71 -3.34
C PRO A 356 -10.64 15.02 -2.59
N ALA A 357 -11.62 15.60 -1.91
CA ALA A 357 -11.43 16.82 -1.12
C ALA A 357 -11.01 16.53 0.33
N LYS A 358 -11.02 15.25 0.74
CA LYS A 358 -10.71 14.81 2.11
C LYS A 358 -9.54 13.84 2.17
N ALA A 359 -9.85 12.55 2.30
CA ALA A 359 -8.83 11.51 2.48
C ALA A 359 -8.16 11.12 1.17
N ASN A 360 -8.87 11.20 0.04
CA ASN A 360 -8.41 10.91 -1.33
C ASN A 360 -7.62 9.59 -1.49
N CYS A 361 -7.91 8.59 -0.67
CA CYS A 361 -7.17 7.32 -0.74
C CYS A 361 -7.36 6.63 -2.09
N ALA A 362 -8.55 6.79 -2.70
CA ALA A 362 -8.87 6.21 -4.00
C ALA A 362 -8.14 6.86 -5.18
N GLY A 363 -7.46 7.99 -5.00
CA GLY A 363 -6.58 8.58 -6.01
C GLY A 363 -5.45 7.62 -6.42
N CYS A 364 -4.85 6.94 -5.43
CA CYS A 364 -3.80 5.93 -5.65
C CYS A 364 -4.30 4.49 -5.40
N HIS A 365 -5.26 4.30 -4.48
CA HIS A 365 -5.79 2.98 -4.12
C HIS A 365 -7.18 2.75 -4.72
N LEU A 366 -7.24 2.50 -6.03
CA LEU A 366 -8.45 2.40 -6.84
C LEU A 366 -9.46 1.40 -6.24
N SER A 367 -10.66 1.89 -5.87
CA SER A 367 -11.67 1.12 -5.15
C SER A 367 -12.77 0.53 -6.05
N LYS A 368 -12.82 0.95 -7.31
CA LYS A 368 -13.82 0.49 -8.28
C LYS A 368 -13.38 -0.80 -8.98
N PRO A 369 -14.31 -1.68 -9.38
CA PRO A 369 -14.01 -2.80 -10.25
C PRO A 369 -13.39 -2.35 -11.56
N GLY A 370 -12.50 -3.17 -12.13
CA GLY A 370 -11.92 -2.92 -13.44
C GLY A 370 -12.95 -3.01 -14.57
N ALA A 371 -12.64 -2.38 -15.70
CA ALA A 371 -13.46 -2.48 -16.92
C ALA A 371 -13.57 -3.95 -17.43
N ASP A 372 -12.61 -4.80 -17.04
CA ASP A 372 -12.61 -6.25 -17.26
C ASP A 372 -13.58 -7.01 -16.31
N GLY A 373 -14.22 -6.31 -15.39
CA GLY A 373 -15.13 -6.86 -14.37
C GLY A 373 -14.40 -7.56 -13.22
N LEU A 374 -13.08 -7.49 -13.14
CA LEU A 374 -12.32 -8.03 -12.02
C LEU A 374 -12.50 -7.14 -10.77
N PRO A 375 -12.47 -7.73 -9.57
CA PRO A 375 -12.55 -6.97 -8.33
C PRO A 375 -11.43 -5.92 -8.22
N PRO A 376 -11.68 -4.79 -7.52
CA PRO A 376 -10.68 -3.73 -7.37
C PRO A 376 -9.43 -4.22 -6.66
N MET A 377 -8.29 -3.74 -7.12
CA MET A 377 -6.98 -4.10 -6.55
C MET A 377 -6.54 -3.17 -5.42
N PHE A 378 -7.19 -2.03 -5.26
CA PHE A 378 -6.78 -1.00 -4.30
C PHE A 378 -5.32 -0.57 -4.46
N THR A 379 -4.90 -0.41 -5.71
CA THR A 379 -3.62 0.14 -6.16
C THR A 379 -3.77 0.59 -7.61
N ASP A 380 -3.05 1.61 -7.98
CA ASP A 380 -2.86 2.08 -9.35
C ASP A 380 -1.63 1.44 -10.01
N PHE A 381 -0.88 0.64 -9.23
CA PHE A 381 0.42 0.06 -9.60
C PHE A 381 1.52 1.10 -9.86
N GLN A 382 1.33 2.35 -9.47
CA GLN A 382 2.30 3.43 -9.63
C GLN A 382 3.19 3.59 -8.38
N TYR A 383 3.99 4.63 -8.35
CA TYR A 383 5.00 4.89 -7.32
C TYR A 383 4.89 6.32 -6.83
N GLU A 384 4.94 6.47 -5.49
CA GLU A 384 4.84 7.77 -4.84
C GLU A 384 5.97 8.04 -3.86
N ALA A 385 6.41 9.31 -3.80
CA ALA A 385 7.35 9.80 -2.82
C ALA A 385 6.61 10.43 -1.63
N LEU A 386 6.19 9.62 -0.67
CA LEU A 386 5.38 10.08 0.46
C LEU A 386 6.18 10.79 1.56
N GLY A 387 7.51 10.72 1.54
CA GLY A 387 8.34 11.29 2.60
C GLY A 387 8.14 10.62 3.96
N VAL A 388 7.99 9.29 3.98
CA VAL A 388 7.82 8.50 5.21
C VAL A 388 8.99 8.74 6.18
N PRO A 389 8.75 8.90 7.49
CA PRO A 389 9.82 9.13 8.47
C PRO A 389 10.84 7.99 8.49
N ARG A 390 12.09 8.36 8.77
CA ARG A 390 13.18 7.39 8.91
C ARG A 390 12.95 6.45 10.08
N ASN A 391 12.92 5.16 9.82
CA ASN A 391 12.88 4.16 10.88
C ASN A 391 14.28 3.95 11.48
N ARG A 392 14.52 4.55 12.65
CA ARG A 392 15.83 4.54 13.35
C ARG A 392 16.15 3.19 14.01
N ALA A 393 15.17 2.28 14.11
CA ALA A 393 15.37 0.93 14.62
C ALA A 393 16.09 0.03 13.62
N LEU A 394 16.02 0.32 12.32
CA LEU A 394 16.67 -0.46 11.28
C LEU A 394 18.21 -0.32 11.36
N ALA A 395 18.90 -1.47 11.26
CA ALA A 395 20.35 -1.52 11.39
C ALA A 395 21.09 -0.66 10.36
N GLN A 396 20.65 -0.65 9.10
CA GLN A 396 21.22 0.17 8.03
C GLN A 396 21.08 1.68 8.30
N ASN A 397 20.01 2.09 8.99
CA ASN A 397 19.73 3.49 9.31
C ASN A 397 20.60 4.05 10.46
N ARG A 398 21.45 3.22 11.09
CA ARG A 398 22.49 3.70 12.00
C ARG A 398 23.57 4.49 11.27
N ASN A 399 23.79 4.20 9.99
CA ASN A 399 24.62 5.03 9.13
C ASN A 399 23.79 6.24 8.64
N PRO A 400 24.14 7.48 9.05
CA PRO A 400 23.38 8.67 8.65
C PRO A 400 23.47 8.97 7.16
N ALA A 401 24.47 8.45 6.45
CA ALA A 401 24.62 8.61 5.01
C ALA A 401 23.82 7.58 4.20
N PHE A 402 23.27 6.55 4.85
CA PHE A 402 22.41 5.59 4.18
C PHE A 402 20.98 6.16 4.05
N HIS A 403 20.45 6.16 2.83
CA HIS A 403 19.07 6.48 2.54
C HIS A 403 18.50 5.41 1.61
N ASP A 404 17.31 4.93 1.94
CA ASP A 404 16.53 4.11 1.03
C ASP A 404 15.72 5.03 0.11
N LEU A 405 16.11 5.10 -1.15
CA LEU A 405 15.51 6.01 -2.14
C LEU A 405 14.56 5.28 -3.11
N GLY A 406 14.15 4.06 -2.77
CA GLY A 406 13.19 3.29 -3.56
C GLY A 406 13.70 3.03 -4.97
N VAL A 407 12.99 3.57 -5.97
CA VAL A 407 13.32 3.41 -7.39
C VAL A 407 14.75 3.83 -7.76
N CYS A 408 15.31 4.82 -7.05
CA CYS A 408 16.69 5.28 -7.26
C CYS A 408 17.78 4.42 -6.58
N GLY A 409 17.40 3.46 -5.75
CA GLY A 409 18.39 2.65 -5.02
C GLY A 409 18.26 2.74 -3.49
N PRO A 410 19.13 2.09 -2.75
CA PRO A 410 20.36 1.39 -3.13
C PRO A 410 20.15 -0.07 -3.59
N PHE A 411 18.92 -0.60 -3.56
CA PHE A 411 18.63 -2.00 -3.92
C PHE A 411 18.33 -2.19 -5.41
N ARG A 412 18.23 -1.09 -6.14
CA ARG A 412 18.10 -0.98 -7.58
C ARG A 412 19.13 0.04 -8.08
N ASP A 413 19.74 -0.17 -9.24
CA ASP A 413 20.84 0.67 -9.74
C ASP A 413 20.65 1.17 -11.19
N ASP A 414 19.73 0.56 -11.96
CA ASP A 414 19.45 0.93 -13.35
C ASP A 414 18.84 2.35 -13.49
N LEU A 415 18.13 2.82 -12.45
CA LEU A 415 17.47 4.13 -12.44
C LEU A 415 18.14 5.17 -11.51
N LYS A 416 19.33 4.89 -10.99
CA LYS A 416 20.03 5.77 -10.03
C LYS A 416 20.34 7.18 -10.53
N THR A 417 20.36 7.36 -11.85
CA THR A 417 20.60 8.67 -12.49
C THR A 417 19.30 9.43 -12.79
N GLN A 418 18.14 8.80 -12.64
CA GLN A 418 16.84 9.42 -12.84
C GLN A 418 16.34 9.99 -11.52
N THR A 419 16.95 11.09 -11.09
CA THR A 419 16.81 11.67 -9.76
C THR A 419 15.40 12.16 -9.44
N GLN A 420 14.56 12.39 -10.44
CA GLN A 420 13.14 12.73 -10.29
C GLN A 420 12.31 11.61 -9.65
N TYR A 421 12.79 10.37 -9.64
CA TYR A 421 12.11 9.22 -9.01
C TYR A 421 12.69 8.85 -7.65
N CYS A 422 13.68 9.58 -7.14
CA CYS A 422 14.28 9.30 -5.86
C CYS A 422 13.30 9.56 -4.70
N GLY A 423 13.13 8.55 -3.85
CA GLY A 423 12.17 8.56 -2.74
C GLY A 423 10.82 7.94 -3.08
N MET A 424 10.61 7.50 -4.34
CA MET A 424 9.38 6.84 -4.78
C MET A 424 9.39 5.35 -4.46
N PHE A 425 8.26 4.87 -3.96
CA PHE A 425 7.98 3.47 -3.64
C PHE A 425 6.62 3.08 -4.21
N ALA A 426 6.48 1.78 -4.53
CA ALA A 426 5.25 1.25 -5.11
C ALA A 426 4.04 1.47 -4.18
N THR A 427 2.91 1.87 -4.76
CA THR A 427 1.59 1.90 -4.11
C THR A 427 1.14 0.46 -3.85
N PRO A 428 1.14 -0.02 -2.59
CA PRO A 428 0.77 -1.41 -2.32
C PRO A 428 -0.74 -1.61 -2.46
N SER A 429 -1.17 -2.79 -2.87
CA SER A 429 -2.57 -3.18 -2.74
C SER A 429 -3.02 -3.11 -1.27
N LEU A 430 -4.22 -2.56 -1.02
CA LEU A 430 -4.81 -2.55 0.32
C LEU A 430 -5.67 -3.79 0.59
N ARG A 431 -5.75 -4.74 -0.32
CA ARG A 431 -6.37 -6.03 -0.03
C ARG A 431 -5.66 -6.70 1.14
N ASN A 432 -6.42 -7.16 2.10
CA ASN A 432 -5.92 -7.75 3.35
C ASN A 432 -5.05 -6.81 4.21
N VAL A 433 -5.09 -5.49 3.99
CA VAL A 433 -4.25 -4.52 4.72
C VAL A 433 -4.44 -4.58 6.24
N ALA A 434 -5.66 -4.89 6.72
CA ALA A 434 -5.96 -5.01 8.15
C ALA A 434 -5.32 -6.24 8.83
N THR A 435 -4.82 -7.22 8.06
CA THR A 435 -4.07 -8.36 8.62
C THR A 435 -2.61 -8.00 8.91
N ARG A 436 -2.11 -6.89 8.35
CA ARG A 436 -0.73 -6.45 8.54
C ARG A 436 -0.54 -5.72 9.87
N ARG A 437 0.65 -5.87 10.42
CA ARG A 437 1.08 -5.20 11.66
C ARG A 437 2.28 -4.28 11.45
N VAL A 438 2.80 -4.22 10.21
CA VAL A 438 3.97 -3.43 9.83
C VAL A 438 3.69 -2.76 8.49
N PHE A 439 3.90 -1.46 8.42
CA PHE A 439 3.46 -0.63 7.30
C PHE A 439 4.61 0.22 6.74
N PHE A 440 4.45 0.64 5.49
CA PHE A 440 5.42 1.30 4.63
C PHE A 440 6.66 0.43 4.32
N HIS A 441 7.47 0.93 3.39
CA HIS A 441 8.68 0.26 2.90
C HIS A 441 9.75 0.03 3.98
N ASN A 442 9.75 0.84 5.05
CA ASN A 442 10.72 0.78 6.14
C ASN A 442 10.14 0.28 7.47
N GLY A 443 8.87 -0.10 7.52
CA GLY A 443 8.26 -0.69 8.71
C GLY A 443 8.08 0.25 9.90
N VAL A 444 8.09 1.56 9.70
CA VAL A 444 8.08 2.56 10.79
C VAL A 444 6.78 2.60 11.60
N TYR A 445 5.67 2.10 11.05
CA TYR A 445 4.37 2.11 11.72
C TYR A 445 3.81 0.69 11.90
N HIS A 446 3.09 0.49 13.04
CA HIS A 446 2.59 -0.81 13.48
C HIS A 446 1.06 -0.86 13.63
N SER A 447 0.35 0.15 13.17
CA SER A 447 -1.12 0.17 13.14
C SER A 447 -1.65 1.09 12.05
N LEU A 448 -2.86 0.78 11.54
CA LEU A 448 -3.56 1.61 10.57
C LEU A 448 -3.85 3.01 11.14
N ASP A 449 -4.13 3.14 12.45
CA ASP A 449 -4.31 4.45 13.07
C ASP A 449 -3.07 5.35 12.93
N ARG A 450 -1.87 4.76 13.08
CA ARG A 450 -0.61 5.50 12.90
C ARG A 450 -0.35 5.85 11.44
N VAL A 451 -0.70 4.95 10.53
CA VAL A 451 -0.64 5.19 9.08
C VAL A 451 -1.56 6.36 8.71
N LEU A 452 -2.83 6.33 9.14
CA LEU A 452 -3.77 7.42 8.87
C LEU A 452 -3.36 8.73 9.55
N ALA A 453 -2.78 8.68 10.75
CA ALA A 453 -2.22 9.87 11.39
C ALA A 453 -1.07 10.48 10.58
N PHE A 454 -0.22 9.65 9.96
CA PHE A 454 0.82 10.13 9.04
C PHE A 454 0.19 10.87 7.84
N TYR A 455 -0.75 10.25 7.12
CA TYR A 455 -1.43 10.89 5.99
C TYR A 455 -2.09 12.22 6.40
N ASN A 456 -2.74 12.25 7.56
CA ASN A 456 -3.52 13.39 8.02
C ASN A 456 -2.68 14.56 8.58
N LEU A 457 -1.47 14.28 9.10
CA LEU A 457 -0.68 15.28 9.85
C LEU A 457 0.66 15.61 9.20
N ARG A 458 1.14 14.83 8.24
CA ARG A 458 2.46 15.00 7.62
C ARG A 458 2.72 16.43 7.16
N SER A 459 1.72 17.05 6.53
CA SER A 459 1.84 18.40 5.96
C SER A 459 1.38 19.48 6.93
N VAL A 460 0.33 19.26 7.71
CA VAL A 460 -0.29 20.29 8.58
C VAL A 460 0.37 20.42 9.95
N ASP A 461 0.86 19.31 10.52
CA ASP A 461 1.56 19.30 11.82
C ASP A 461 2.76 18.32 11.78
N PRO A 462 3.79 18.66 10.98
CA PRO A 462 4.95 17.76 10.80
C PRO A 462 5.71 17.45 12.09
N GLY A 463 5.57 18.31 13.12
CA GLY A 463 6.20 18.09 14.41
C GLY A 463 5.65 16.90 15.21
N ARG A 464 4.48 16.37 14.84
CA ARG A 464 3.91 15.13 15.39
C ARG A 464 4.34 13.87 14.62
N ILE A 465 4.90 14.05 13.45
CA ILE A 465 5.29 12.97 12.54
C ILE A 465 6.81 12.78 12.53
N TYR A 466 7.57 13.86 12.45
CA TYR A 466 9.02 13.84 12.30
C TYR A 466 9.74 14.26 13.58
N PRO A 467 10.98 13.80 13.79
CA PRO A 467 11.79 14.19 14.93
C PRO A 467 12.19 15.66 14.85
N ARG A 468 12.64 16.19 15.99
CA ARG A 468 13.27 17.50 16.06
C ARG A 468 14.78 17.33 16.25
N ASP A 469 15.54 18.25 15.68
CA ASP A 469 16.99 18.33 15.93
C ASP A 469 17.31 19.02 17.28
N ALA A 470 18.59 19.18 17.57
CA ALA A 470 19.06 19.80 18.80
C ALA A 470 18.65 21.26 18.96
N SER A 471 18.31 21.96 17.86
CA SER A 471 17.81 23.33 17.87
C SER A 471 16.28 23.40 18.05
N GLY A 472 15.58 22.26 18.09
CA GLY A 472 14.13 22.15 18.15
C GLY A 472 13.44 22.23 16.79
N GLN A 473 14.19 22.34 15.68
CA GLN A 473 13.63 22.37 14.33
C GLN A 473 13.14 21.00 13.90
N VAL A 474 11.94 20.92 13.31
CA VAL A 474 11.38 19.68 12.77
C VAL A 474 12.17 19.23 11.55
N GLN A 475 12.62 17.99 11.56
CA GLN A 475 13.36 17.35 10.46
C GLN A 475 12.38 16.67 9.49
N GLN A 476 11.53 17.46 8.84
CA GLN A 476 10.55 16.94 7.89
C GLN A 476 11.25 16.21 6.72
N TYR A 477 10.73 15.04 6.35
CA TYR A 477 11.30 14.15 5.32
C TYR A 477 12.73 13.67 5.67
N ASP A 478 12.96 13.31 6.96
CA ASP A 478 14.29 12.99 7.51
C ASP A 478 14.94 11.72 6.90
N ASP A 479 14.22 10.94 6.10
CA ASP A 479 14.76 9.80 5.34
C ASP A 479 15.09 10.16 3.88
N ILE A 480 14.79 11.38 3.43
CA ILE A 480 15.08 11.85 2.06
C ILE A 480 16.14 12.95 2.10
N PRO A 481 17.29 12.79 1.39
CA PRO A 481 18.27 13.85 1.22
C PRO A 481 17.64 15.14 0.68
N SER A 482 18.15 16.28 1.10
CA SER A 482 17.60 17.60 0.70
C SER A 482 17.50 17.79 -0.81
N ALA A 483 18.44 17.21 -1.58
CA ALA A 483 18.45 17.26 -3.04
C ALA A 483 17.22 16.61 -3.73
N TYR A 484 16.53 15.69 -3.02
CA TYR A 484 15.39 14.94 -3.58
C TYR A 484 14.07 15.25 -2.90
N ARG A 485 14.02 16.19 -1.95
CA ARG A 485 12.77 16.54 -1.24
C ARG A 485 11.74 17.20 -2.14
N ALA A 486 12.16 17.75 -3.28
CA ALA A 486 11.24 18.29 -4.29
C ALA A 486 10.39 17.20 -4.99
N ASN A 487 10.81 15.92 -4.89
CA ASN A 487 10.04 14.81 -5.42
C ASN A 487 8.88 14.38 -4.50
N VAL A 488 8.86 14.86 -3.24
CA VAL A 488 7.81 14.47 -2.28
C VAL A 488 6.49 15.08 -2.73
N ASP A 489 5.48 14.22 -2.84
CA ASP A 489 4.13 14.66 -3.15
C ASP A 489 3.61 15.66 -2.10
N VAL A 490 3.23 16.83 -2.56
CA VAL A 490 2.62 17.94 -1.81
C VAL A 490 1.45 18.56 -2.57
N ALA A 491 1.02 17.89 -3.64
CA ALA A 491 -0.04 18.37 -4.54
C ALA A 491 -1.36 17.66 -4.31
N ASP A 492 -1.33 16.36 -4.02
CA ASP A 492 -2.52 15.56 -3.87
C ASP A 492 -3.09 15.64 -2.45
N ALA A 493 -4.42 15.66 -2.32
CA ALA A 493 -5.04 15.56 -1.01
C ALA A 493 -4.74 14.17 -0.37
N PRO A 494 -4.47 14.12 0.94
CA PRO A 494 -4.53 15.19 1.94
C PRO A 494 -3.22 15.99 2.09
N PHE A 495 -2.24 15.82 1.20
CA PHE A 495 -0.89 16.39 1.29
C PHE A 495 -0.77 17.83 0.76
N ASP A 496 -1.77 18.30 0.01
CA ASP A 496 -1.93 19.65 -0.54
C ASP A 496 -2.05 20.77 0.52
N ARG A 497 -2.22 20.37 1.78
CA ARG A 497 -2.38 21.27 2.93
C ARG A 497 -1.04 21.80 3.44
N LYS A 498 -1.08 22.95 4.11
CA LYS A 498 0.11 23.64 4.64
C LYS A 498 0.19 23.52 6.16
N PRO A 499 1.38 23.69 6.74
CA PRO A 499 1.54 23.73 8.20
C PRO A 499 0.60 24.78 8.84
N GLY A 500 -0.18 24.32 9.82
CA GLY A 500 -1.18 25.14 10.53
C GLY A 500 -2.60 25.06 9.96
N ASP A 501 -2.79 24.48 8.79
CA ASP A 501 -4.13 24.20 8.27
C ASP A 501 -4.86 23.13 9.12
N ALA A 502 -6.18 23.10 9.04
CA ALA A 502 -6.96 22.04 9.65
C ALA A 502 -6.66 20.69 8.96
N PRO A 503 -6.47 19.59 9.72
CA PRO A 503 -6.32 18.27 9.13
C PRO A 503 -7.51 17.89 8.23
N ALA A 504 -7.27 17.11 7.19
CA ALA A 504 -8.31 16.66 6.25
C ALA A 504 -9.37 15.78 6.91
N MET A 505 -8.96 15.01 7.91
CA MET A 505 -9.77 14.02 8.60
C MET A 505 -9.87 14.32 10.10
N THR A 506 -11.05 14.16 10.66
CA THR A 506 -11.25 14.11 12.12
C THR A 506 -10.81 12.75 12.68
N GLY A 507 -10.70 12.62 14.00
CA GLY A 507 -10.44 11.33 14.61
C GLY A 507 -11.56 10.30 14.37
N GLN A 508 -12.82 10.75 14.14
CA GLN A 508 -13.91 9.84 13.75
C GLN A 508 -13.76 9.38 12.31
N ASP A 509 -13.40 10.29 11.40
CA ASP A 509 -13.18 9.94 9.98
C ASP A 509 -12.09 8.86 9.84
N MET A 510 -10.98 9.01 10.57
CA MET A 510 -9.92 7.99 10.58
C MET A 510 -10.42 6.63 11.10
N ARG A 511 -11.23 6.59 12.16
CA ARG A 511 -11.82 5.32 12.65
C ARG A 511 -12.77 4.70 11.63
N ASP A 512 -13.55 5.50 10.94
CA ASP A 512 -14.48 5.04 9.90
C ASP A 512 -13.72 4.49 8.69
N ILE A 513 -12.60 5.12 8.29
CA ILE A 513 -11.70 4.59 7.24
C ILE A 513 -11.09 3.25 7.68
N VAL A 514 -10.63 3.12 8.92
CA VAL A 514 -10.13 1.83 9.44
C VAL A 514 -11.23 0.76 9.41
N ALA A 515 -12.48 1.12 9.75
CA ALA A 515 -13.60 0.19 9.66
C ALA A 515 -13.81 -0.26 8.19
N PHE A 516 -13.73 0.63 7.22
CA PHE A 516 -13.79 0.27 5.81
C PHE A 516 -12.61 -0.63 5.39
N LEU A 517 -11.38 -0.29 5.75
CA LEU A 517 -10.19 -1.10 5.41
C LEU A 517 -10.27 -2.53 5.95
N ASN A 518 -10.94 -2.75 7.07
CA ASN A 518 -11.19 -4.11 7.59
C ASN A 518 -12.10 -4.92 6.65
N THR A 519 -12.98 -4.28 5.88
CA THR A 519 -13.85 -4.98 4.91
C THR A 519 -13.09 -5.54 3.70
N LEU A 520 -11.83 -5.13 3.50
CA LEU A 520 -10.95 -5.58 2.42
C LEU A 520 -10.23 -6.90 2.75
N THR A 521 -10.48 -7.46 3.92
CA THR A 521 -9.89 -8.74 4.37
C THR A 521 -10.66 -9.90 3.77
N ASP A 522 -9.94 -10.78 3.08
CA ASP A 522 -10.48 -12.01 2.54
C ASP A 522 -10.87 -13.00 3.65
N GLU A 523 -11.93 -13.75 3.43
CA GLU A 523 -12.31 -14.83 4.34
C GLU A 523 -11.30 -15.98 4.25
N LYS A 524 -10.87 -16.49 5.41
CA LYS A 524 -10.05 -17.71 5.46
C LYS A 524 -10.90 -18.88 4.95
N ARG A 525 -10.43 -19.53 3.91
CA ARG A 525 -11.01 -20.77 3.40
C ARG A 525 -10.50 -21.98 4.17
#